data_c9c30143d90187dd0d56fac4935af64a
#
_entry.id   c9c30143d90187dd0d56fac4935af64a
#
_cell.length_a   1.000
_cell.length_b   1.000
_cell.length_c   1.000
_cell.angle_alpha   90.00
_cell.angle_beta   90.00
_cell.angle_gamma   90.00
#
_symmetry.space_group_name_H-M   'P 1'
#
loop_
_entity.id
_entity.type
_entity.pdbx_description
1 polymer ?
#
loop_
_entity_poly.entity_id
_entity_poly.type
_entity_poly.pdbx_seq_one_letter_code
_entity_poly.pdbx_strand_id
1 'polypeptide(L)'
;MTLKIDIAGEEIETVPLDRTAVEVMIDHGALPNDGRVELVDGILRPMPPSYAPHAAAVIEIGHAIRTALGRSRQILADPAFFLSDDTMFGPDLFVLPRDVELREATGRDVDLLVEISQTTLAYDLRLKAERYGRAGVADYWVVDLDNRLLHVHRTPRADGYASVEQIAWDRPVTALRLPALT
;
A
#
# COMPACT_ATOMS: atom_id res chain seq x y z
N MET A 1 5.27 -25.02 2.76
CA MET A 1 5.05 -24.82 1.30
C MET A 1 6.40 -24.38 0.72
N THR A 2 6.82 -24.90 -0.42
CA THR A 2 8.05 -24.45 -1.11
C THR A 2 7.66 -23.64 -2.32
N LEU A 3 8.45 -22.60 -2.61
CA LEU A 3 8.37 -21.83 -3.87
C LEU A 3 9.38 -22.38 -4.86
N LYS A 4 9.03 -22.37 -6.14
CA LYS A 4 9.96 -22.64 -7.22
C LYS A 4 10.34 -21.33 -7.88
N ILE A 5 11.62 -21.03 -7.89
CA ILE A 5 12.19 -19.84 -8.52
C ILE A 5 13.20 -20.24 -9.57
N ASP A 6 13.27 -19.49 -10.67
CA ASP A 6 14.31 -19.67 -11.68
C ASP A 6 15.51 -18.77 -11.36
N ILE A 7 16.67 -19.37 -11.19
CA ILE A 7 17.94 -18.63 -11.05
C ILE A 7 18.88 -19.10 -12.15
N ALA A 8 19.14 -18.23 -13.11
CA ALA A 8 20.04 -18.47 -14.24
C ALA A 8 19.65 -19.68 -15.09
N GLY A 9 18.35 -19.99 -15.22
CA GLY A 9 17.82 -21.11 -15.99
C GLY A 9 17.74 -22.43 -15.21
N GLU A 10 17.98 -22.38 -13.90
CA GLU A 10 17.86 -23.52 -13.00
C GLU A 10 16.66 -23.31 -12.05
N GLU A 11 15.71 -24.26 -12.04
CA GLU A 11 14.57 -24.24 -11.12
C GLU A 11 15.03 -24.65 -9.71
N ILE A 12 14.94 -23.73 -8.75
CA ILE A 12 15.35 -23.95 -7.37
C ILE A 12 14.11 -23.93 -6.46
N GLU A 13 14.00 -24.92 -5.59
CA GLU A 13 13.00 -24.89 -4.51
C GLU A 13 13.53 -24.08 -3.33
N THR A 14 12.72 -23.13 -2.86
CA THR A 14 13.03 -22.30 -1.68
C THR A 14 11.86 -22.24 -0.72
N VAL A 15 12.12 -21.88 0.51
CA VAL A 15 11.08 -21.66 1.55
C VAL A 15 10.71 -20.18 1.52
N PRO A 16 9.41 -19.84 1.31
CA PRO A 16 8.97 -18.45 1.39
C PRO A 16 9.12 -17.90 2.81
N LEU A 17 9.39 -16.62 2.91
CA LEU A 17 9.34 -15.91 4.19
C LEU A 17 7.86 -15.71 4.60
N ASP A 18 7.65 -15.74 5.90
CA ASP A 18 6.37 -15.38 6.50
C ASP A 18 6.49 -14.10 7.34
N ARG A 19 5.36 -13.62 7.83
CA ARG A 19 5.26 -12.46 8.70
C ARG A 19 6.23 -12.55 9.89
N THR A 20 6.28 -13.71 10.55
CA THR A 20 7.13 -13.91 11.72
C THR A 20 8.62 -13.71 11.39
N ALA A 21 9.07 -14.28 10.29
CA ALA A 21 10.45 -14.12 9.83
C ALA A 21 10.77 -12.66 9.49
N VAL A 22 9.85 -11.96 8.80
CA VAL A 22 10.03 -10.56 8.43
C VAL A 22 9.99 -9.64 9.66
N GLU A 23 9.09 -9.86 10.62
CA GLU A 23 9.06 -9.09 11.88
C GLU A 23 10.37 -9.24 12.66
N VAL A 24 10.94 -10.44 12.73
CA VAL A 24 12.27 -10.65 13.33
C VAL A 24 13.35 -9.87 12.58
N MET A 25 13.32 -9.85 11.25
CA MET A 25 14.28 -9.07 10.47
C MET A 25 14.11 -7.55 10.70
N ILE A 26 12.88 -7.05 10.83
CA ILE A 26 12.59 -5.64 11.16
C ILE A 26 13.17 -5.30 12.54
N ASP A 27 12.86 -6.09 13.55
CA ASP A 27 13.27 -5.85 14.94
C ASP A 27 14.82 -5.85 15.12
N HIS A 28 15.53 -6.57 14.25
CA HIS A 28 17.00 -6.65 14.26
C HIS A 28 17.69 -5.75 13.22
N GLY A 29 16.93 -4.96 12.46
CA GLY A 29 17.47 -4.12 11.39
C GLY A 29 18.16 -4.94 10.29
N ALA A 30 17.70 -6.17 10.05
CA ALA A 30 18.29 -7.12 9.11
C ALA A 30 17.63 -7.12 7.73
N LEU A 31 16.65 -6.24 7.48
CA LEU A 31 16.05 -6.11 6.17
C LEU A 31 17.06 -5.54 5.15
N PRO A 32 17.14 -6.11 3.93
CA PRO A 32 17.96 -5.53 2.88
C PRO A 32 17.44 -4.16 2.43
N ASN A 33 18.24 -3.43 1.63
CA ASN A 33 17.87 -2.15 1.02
C ASN A 33 17.43 -1.08 2.06
N ASP A 34 18.13 -1.03 3.22
CA ASP A 34 17.83 -0.11 4.34
C ASP A 34 16.38 -0.20 4.84
N GLY A 35 15.81 -1.41 4.81
CA GLY A 35 14.45 -1.68 5.23
C GLY A 35 13.38 -1.38 4.18
N ARG A 36 13.75 -0.84 3.02
CA ARG A 36 12.82 -0.51 1.94
C ARG A 36 12.51 -1.71 1.06
N VAL A 37 11.67 -2.57 1.58
CA VAL A 37 11.27 -3.83 0.92
C VAL A 37 9.77 -4.04 1.07
N GLU A 38 9.20 -4.74 0.13
CA GLU A 38 7.88 -5.36 0.21
C GLU A 38 8.04 -6.88 0.32
N LEU A 39 7.13 -7.54 1.00
CA LEU A 39 6.99 -8.99 0.96
C LEU A 39 5.83 -9.34 0.03
N VAL A 40 6.10 -10.10 -1.02
CA VAL A 40 5.09 -10.49 -1.99
C VAL A 40 5.10 -12.00 -2.17
N ASP A 41 4.02 -12.65 -1.73
CA ASP A 41 3.89 -14.11 -1.78
C ASP A 41 5.12 -14.84 -1.18
N GLY A 42 5.66 -14.30 -0.08
CA GLY A 42 6.81 -14.83 0.65
C GLY A 42 8.19 -14.45 0.07
N ILE A 43 8.25 -13.56 -0.92
CA ILE A 43 9.50 -13.09 -1.53
C ILE A 43 9.72 -11.62 -1.18
N LEU A 44 10.90 -11.29 -0.62
CA LEU A 44 11.30 -9.90 -0.42
C LEU A 44 11.64 -9.25 -1.77
N ARG A 45 10.98 -8.13 -2.02
CA ARG A 45 11.17 -7.31 -3.20
C ARG A 45 11.72 -5.94 -2.78
N PRO A 46 12.90 -5.51 -3.26
CA PRO A 46 13.39 -4.16 -3.01
C PRO A 46 12.46 -3.11 -3.62
N MET A 47 12.18 -2.07 -2.86
CA MET A 47 11.46 -0.90 -3.35
C MET A 47 12.42 0.04 -4.11
N PRO A 48 11.98 0.67 -5.21
CA PRO A 48 12.79 1.67 -5.88
C PRO A 48 13.00 2.91 -4.97
N PRO A 49 14.03 3.72 -5.22
CA PRO A 49 14.19 4.98 -4.50
C PRO A 49 13.03 5.93 -4.80
N SER A 50 12.60 6.66 -3.79
CA SER A 50 11.63 7.75 -3.95
C SER A 50 12.31 8.97 -4.54
N TYR A 51 11.74 9.53 -5.62
CA TYR A 51 12.21 10.77 -6.25
C TYR A 51 11.47 12.01 -5.69
N ALA A 52 12.06 13.18 -5.89
CA ALA A 52 11.54 14.43 -5.32
C ALA A 52 10.05 14.73 -5.62
N PRO A 53 9.52 14.53 -6.84
CA PRO A 53 8.10 14.74 -7.10
C PRO A 53 7.18 13.85 -6.28
N HIS A 54 7.54 12.57 -6.14
CA HIS A 54 6.82 11.61 -5.31
C HIS A 54 6.83 12.04 -3.83
N ALA A 55 8.02 12.32 -3.28
CA ALA A 55 8.15 12.75 -1.89
C ALA A 55 7.37 14.03 -1.59
N ALA A 56 7.37 14.99 -2.51
CA ALA A 56 6.58 16.22 -2.38
C ALA A 56 5.07 15.91 -2.36
N ALA A 57 4.60 15.04 -3.25
CA ALA A 57 3.19 14.65 -3.30
C ALA A 57 2.73 13.91 -2.02
N VAL A 58 3.57 13.03 -1.44
CA VAL A 58 3.29 12.39 -0.15
C VAL A 58 3.06 13.44 0.94
N ILE A 59 3.93 14.45 1.02
CA ILE A 59 3.83 15.52 2.02
C ILE A 59 2.56 16.36 1.81
N GLU A 60 2.30 16.80 0.58
CA GLU A 60 1.15 17.67 0.27
C GLU A 60 -0.19 16.96 0.50
N ILE A 61 -0.33 15.74 0.01
CA ILE A 61 -1.55 14.94 0.19
C ILE A 61 -1.72 14.56 1.67
N GLY A 62 -0.65 14.15 2.34
CA GLY A 62 -0.68 13.85 3.77
C GLY A 62 -1.07 15.06 4.62
N HIS A 63 -0.57 16.27 4.25
CA HIS A 63 -0.97 17.52 4.89
C HIS A 63 -2.45 17.84 4.66
N ALA A 64 -2.94 17.69 3.43
CA ALA A 64 -4.36 17.90 3.11
C ALA A 64 -5.27 16.95 3.91
N ILE A 65 -4.94 15.66 3.96
CA ILE A 65 -5.66 14.65 4.77
C ILE A 65 -5.63 15.04 6.25
N ARG A 66 -4.46 15.42 6.79
CA ARG A 66 -4.30 15.85 8.18
C ARG A 66 -5.14 17.09 8.50
N THR A 67 -5.18 18.05 7.60
CA THR A 67 -5.94 19.29 7.76
C THR A 67 -7.44 18.99 7.80
N ALA A 68 -7.93 18.12 6.90
CA ALA A 68 -9.34 17.75 6.85
C ALA A 68 -9.79 16.92 8.06
N LEU A 69 -8.96 15.96 8.50
CA LEU A 69 -9.33 15.01 9.55
C LEU A 69 -8.87 15.43 10.96
N GLY A 70 -7.96 16.38 11.09
CA GLY A 70 -7.39 16.79 12.36
C GLY A 70 -6.74 15.62 13.09
N ARG A 71 -7.13 15.39 14.35
CA ARG A 71 -6.65 14.28 15.18
C ARG A 71 -7.64 13.11 15.29
N SER A 72 -8.70 13.10 14.50
CA SER A 72 -9.73 12.05 14.58
C SER A 72 -9.24 10.68 14.05
N ARG A 73 -8.18 10.68 13.24
CA ARG A 73 -7.59 9.48 12.63
C ARG A 73 -6.07 9.44 12.83
N GLN A 74 -5.51 8.24 12.71
CA GLN A 74 -4.09 8.02 12.50
C GLN A 74 -3.81 8.20 11.01
N ILE A 75 -2.75 8.93 10.68
CA ILE A 75 -2.26 9.06 9.31
C ILE A 75 -0.80 8.68 9.36
N LEU A 76 -0.45 7.62 8.67
CA LEU A 76 0.87 7.04 8.62
C LEU A 76 1.42 7.15 7.19
N ALA A 77 2.72 7.29 7.06
CA ALA A 77 3.41 7.25 5.79
C ALA A 77 4.39 6.08 5.80
N ASP A 78 4.37 5.29 4.73
CA ASP A 78 5.26 4.14 4.52
C ASP A 78 5.33 3.14 5.70
N PRO A 79 4.18 2.78 6.34
CA PRO A 79 4.18 1.81 7.41
C PRO A 79 4.31 0.40 6.86
N ALA A 80 5.03 -0.50 7.55
CA ALA A 80 4.98 -1.92 7.24
C ALA A 80 3.57 -2.47 7.54
N PHE A 81 2.79 -2.72 6.49
CA PHE A 81 1.41 -3.20 6.61
C PHE A 81 1.27 -4.61 6.05
N PHE A 82 1.02 -5.58 6.92
CA PHE A 82 0.79 -6.98 6.55
C PHE A 82 -0.66 -7.20 6.12
N LEU A 83 -0.85 -7.63 4.88
CA LEU A 83 -2.14 -8.04 4.32
C LEU A 83 -2.44 -9.51 4.61
N SER A 84 -1.40 -10.32 4.70
CA SER A 84 -1.42 -11.76 5.02
C SER A 84 -0.07 -12.16 5.64
N ASP A 85 0.08 -13.44 5.98
CA ASP A 85 1.34 -13.96 6.52
C ASP A 85 2.50 -13.88 5.52
N ASP A 86 2.22 -13.82 4.23
CA ASP A 86 3.20 -13.85 3.15
C ASP A 86 3.24 -12.56 2.28
N THR A 87 2.46 -11.53 2.65
CA THR A 87 2.37 -10.29 1.88
C THR A 87 2.34 -9.06 2.79
N MET A 88 3.34 -8.19 2.62
CA MET A 88 3.49 -6.91 3.30
C MET A 88 3.83 -5.81 2.29
N PHE A 89 3.14 -4.69 2.38
CA PHE A 89 3.45 -3.47 1.61
C PHE A 89 3.74 -2.29 2.55
N GLY A 90 4.41 -1.27 2.01
CA GLY A 90 4.55 0.06 2.61
C GLY A 90 3.74 1.06 1.80
N PRO A 91 2.43 1.27 2.10
CA PRO A 91 1.64 2.27 1.37
C PRO A 91 2.14 3.69 1.65
N ASP A 92 2.17 4.54 0.63
CA ASP A 92 2.66 5.91 0.76
C ASP A 92 1.90 6.71 1.81
N LEU A 93 0.54 6.56 1.86
CA LEU A 93 -0.29 7.12 2.91
C LEU A 93 -1.36 6.10 3.35
N PHE A 94 -1.57 6.03 4.64
CA PHE A 94 -2.41 5.04 5.30
C PHE A 94 -3.23 5.68 6.41
N VAL A 95 -4.55 5.57 6.34
CA VAL A 95 -5.48 6.20 7.30
C VAL A 95 -6.25 5.13 8.06
N LEU A 96 -6.12 5.16 9.39
CA LEU A 96 -6.78 4.25 10.32
C LEU A 96 -7.61 4.98 11.38
N PRO A 97 -8.63 4.35 11.95
CA PRO A 97 -9.21 4.77 13.21
C PRO A 97 -8.15 4.86 14.32
N ARG A 98 -8.34 5.77 15.29
CA ARG A 98 -7.32 6.01 16.32
C ARG A 98 -7.14 4.87 17.32
N ASP A 99 -8.14 4.07 17.49
CA ASP A 99 -8.23 2.94 18.42
C ASP A 99 -7.75 1.62 17.82
N VAL A 100 -7.35 1.62 16.55
CA VAL A 100 -6.80 0.44 15.86
C VAL A 100 -5.28 0.47 15.92
N GLU A 101 -4.67 -0.54 16.52
CA GLU A 101 -3.22 -0.71 16.52
C GLU A 101 -2.75 -1.24 15.15
N LEU A 102 -1.71 -0.60 14.57
CA LEU A 102 -1.22 -0.97 13.22
C LEU A 102 -0.86 -2.45 13.09
N ARG A 103 -0.24 -3.03 14.11
CA ARG A 103 0.19 -4.45 14.07
C ARG A 103 -0.99 -5.43 14.00
N GLU A 104 -2.17 -5.01 14.47
CA GLU A 104 -3.40 -5.80 14.49
C GLU A 104 -4.36 -5.43 13.35
N ALA A 105 -4.07 -4.34 12.65
CA ALA A 105 -4.91 -3.83 11.58
C ALA A 105 -5.02 -4.82 10.43
N THR A 106 -6.23 -5.00 9.94
CA THR A 106 -6.55 -5.72 8.70
C THR A 106 -6.94 -4.74 7.60
N GLY A 107 -7.01 -5.20 6.36
CA GLY A 107 -7.47 -4.35 5.26
C GLY A 107 -8.87 -3.74 5.48
N ARG A 108 -9.72 -4.41 6.28
CA ARG A 108 -11.08 -3.94 6.59
C ARG A 108 -11.12 -2.78 7.58
N ASP A 109 -10.06 -2.60 8.36
CA ASP A 109 -9.93 -1.52 9.33
C ASP A 109 -9.44 -0.23 8.68
N VAL A 110 -8.91 -0.32 7.44
CA VAL A 110 -8.36 0.82 6.71
C VAL A 110 -9.49 1.74 6.23
N ASP A 111 -9.44 3.01 6.62
CA ASP A 111 -10.38 4.01 6.15
C ASP A 111 -10.04 4.52 4.75
N LEU A 112 -8.75 4.70 4.46
CA LEU A 112 -8.23 5.09 3.15
C LEU A 112 -6.77 4.63 3.02
N LEU A 113 -6.42 4.10 1.86
CA LEU A 113 -5.06 3.78 1.46
C LEU A 113 -4.74 4.52 0.16
N VAL A 114 -3.59 5.20 0.12
CA VAL A 114 -3.14 5.95 -1.05
C VAL A 114 -1.74 5.50 -1.46
N GLU A 115 -1.57 5.19 -2.72
CA GLU A 115 -0.27 5.02 -3.39
C GLU A 115 -0.06 6.18 -4.36
N ILE A 116 1.16 6.68 -4.42
CA ILE A 116 1.56 7.80 -5.30
C ILE A 116 2.51 7.25 -6.34
N SER A 117 2.01 7.16 -7.56
CA SER A 117 2.69 6.48 -8.65
C SER A 117 3.34 7.46 -9.62
N GLN A 118 4.61 7.23 -9.91
CA GLN A 118 5.33 7.85 -11.02
C GLN A 118 5.91 6.77 -11.95
N THR A 119 6.67 5.83 -11.42
CA THR A 119 7.31 4.75 -12.19
C THR A 119 6.69 3.38 -11.93
N THR A 120 5.82 3.25 -10.93
CA THR A 120 5.22 2.01 -10.43
C THR A 120 3.75 1.84 -10.81
N LEU A 121 3.18 2.74 -11.62
CA LEU A 121 1.73 2.80 -11.90
C LEU A 121 1.11 1.44 -12.26
N ALA A 122 1.74 0.69 -13.16
CA ALA A 122 1.22 -0.62 -13.57
C ALA A 122 1.22 -1.64 -12.41
N TYR A 123 2.17 -1.53 -11.49
CA TYR A 123 2.26 -2.38 -10.30
C TYR A 123 1.17 -2.03 -9.29
N ASP A 124 0.97 -0.74 -9.03
CA ASP A 124 -0.01 -0.24 -8.10
C ASP A 124 -1.45 -0.49 -8.58
N LEU A 125 -1.70 -0.31 -9.89
CA LEU A 125 -3.02 -0.56 -10.50
C LEU A 125 -3.37 -2.04 -10.67
N ARG A 126 -2.40 -2.96 -10.62
CA ARG A 126 -2.63 -4.40 -10.85
C ARG A 126 -2.37 -5.22 -9.61
N LEU A 127 -1.09 -5.48 -9.28
CA LEU A 127 -0.73 -6.39 -8.20
C LEU A 127 -1.16 -5.84 -6.83
N LYS A 128 -0.84 -4.60 -6.52
CA LYS A 128 -1.26 -4.00 -5.24
C LYS A 128 -2.78 -3.89 -5.15
N ALA A 129 -3.45 -3.44 -6.22
CA ALA A 129 -4.92 -3.36 -6.25
C ALA A 129 -5.57 -4.72 -6.00
N GLU A 130 -5.04 -5.80 -6.59
CA GLU A 130 -5.52 -7.17 -6.32
C GLU A 130 -5.33 -7.55 -4.86
N ARG A 131 -4.14 -7.33 -4.30
CA ARG A 131 -3.82 -7.70 -2.91
C ARG A 131 -4.60 -6.87 -1.90
N TYR A 132 -4.71 -5.56 -2.09
CA TYR A 132 -5.51 -4.69 -1.23
C TYR A 132 -7.01 -5.02 -1.30
N GLY A 133 -7.54 -5.28 -2.49
CA GLY A 133 -8.93 -5.71 -2.66
C GLY A 133 -9.21 -7.04 -1.97
N ARG A 134 -8.35 -8.04 -2.13
CA ARG A 134 -8.44 -9.34 -1.45
C ARG A 134 -8.41 -9.20 0.07
N ALA A 135 -7.60 -8.29 0.60
CA ALA A 135 -7.52 -7.98 2.03
C ALA A 135 -8.74 -7.20 2.55
N GLY A 136 -9.58 -6.67 1.67
CA GLY A 136 -10.81 -5.96 2.04
C GLY A 136 -10.65 -4.45 2.26
N VAL A 137 -9.56 -3.83 1.78
CA VAL A 137 -9.39 -2.36 1.78
C VAL A 137 -10.52 -1.73 0.97
N ALA A 138 -11.37 -0.95 1.63
CA ALA A 138 -12.63 -0.46 1.03
C ALA A 138 -12.45 0.72 0.07
N ASP A 139 -11.44 1.56 0.30
CA ASP A 139 -11.14 2.76 -0.49
C ASP A 139 -9.62 2.82 -0.74
N TYR A 140 -9.21 2.53 -1.96
CA TYR A 140 -7.83 2.49 -2.41
C TYR A 140 -7.63 3.47 -3.56
N TRP A 141 -6.74 4.41 -3.37
CA TRP A 141 -6.47 5.48 -4.33
C TRP A 141 -5.06 5.36 -4.89
N VAL A 142 -4.92 5.49 -6.20
CA VAL A 142 -3.63 5.60 -6.88
C VAL A 142 -3.53 6.97 -7.54
N VAL A 143 -2.61 7.78 -7.06
CA VAL A 143 -2.32 9.11 -7.61
C VAL A 143 -1.30 8.96 -8.73
N ASP A 144 -1.73 9.10 -9.97
CA ASP A 144 -0.88 9.07 -11.17
C ASP A 144 -0.31 10.47 -11.42
N LEU A 145 0.95 10.66 -11.05
CA LEU A 145 1.62 11.96 -11.13
C LEU A 145 1.81 12.42 -12.58
N ASP A 146 2.15 11.50 -13.48
CA ASP A 146 2.51 11.82 -14.85
C ASP A 146 1.28 12.21 -15.68
N ASN A 147 0.13 11.52 -15.47
CA ASN A 147 -1.11 11.78 -16.20
C ASN A 147 -2.06 12.73 -15.47
N ARG A 148 -1.74 13.12 -14.22
CA ARG A 148 -2.57 13.98 -13.37
C ARG A 148 -3.97 13.40 -13.16
N LEU A 149 -4.02 12.11 -12.87
CA LEU A 149 -5.23 11.36 -12.61
C LEU A 149 -5.21 10.74 -11.22
N LEU A 150 -6.39 10.59 -10.65
CA LEU A 150 -6.64 9.80 -9.46
C LEU A 150 -7.43 8.56 -9.86
N HIS A 151 -6.90 7.38 -9.62
CA HIS A 151 -7.62 6.11 -9.79
C HIS A 151 -8.21 5.71 -8.45
N VAL A 152 -9.53 5.67 -8.35
CA VAL A 152 -10.28 5.35 -7.13
C VAL A 152 -10.82 3.93 -7.25
N HIS A 153 -10.31 3.03 -6.41
CA HIS A 153 -10.70 1.64 -6.38
C HIS A 153 -11.61 1.38 -5.18
N ARG A 154 -12.83 0.85 -5.44
CA ARG A 154 -13.85 0.58 -4.43
C ARG A 154 -14.54 -0.75 -4.65
N THR A 155 -15.30 -1.20 -3.65
CA THR A 155 -15.98 -2.48 -3.67
C THR A 155 -15.00 -3.64 -3.82
N PRO A 156 -14.23 -3.93 -2.74
CA PRO A 156 -13.18 -4.94 -2.74
C PRO A 156 -13.72 -6.34 -3.03
N ARG A 157 -12.94 -7.14 -3.77
CA ARG A 157 -13.19 -8.53 -4.16
C ARG A 157 -11.93 -9.36 -4.03
N ALA A 158 -12.07 -10.68 -4.15
CA ALA A 158 -10.94 -11.61 -4.09
C ALA A 158 -9.90 -11.39 -5.21
N ASP A 159 -10.31 -10.81 -6.33
CA ASP A 159 -9.50 -10.52 -7.52
C ASP A 159 -9.24 -9.02 -7.75
N GLY A 160 -9.44 -8.19 -6.73
CA GLY A 160 -9.21 -6.75 -6.77
C GLY A 160 -10.43 -5.93 -6.40
N TYR A 161 -10.91 -5.07 -7.30
CA TYR A 161 -12.02 -4.15 -7.06
C TYR A 161 -13.06 -4.21 -8.17
N ALA A 162 -14.34 -4.14 -7.77
CA ALA A 162 -15.46 -4.11 -8.72
C ALA A 162 -15.68 -2.75 -9.36
N SER A 163 -15.27 -1.68 -8.68
CA SER A 163 -15.40 -0.31 -9.15
C SER A 163 -14.02 0.34 -9.21
N VAL A 164 -13.67 0.82 -10.39
CA VAL A 164 -12.46 1.64 -10.61
C VAL A 164 -12.87 2.86 -11.41
N GLU A 165 -12.67 4.03 -10.84
CA GLU A 165 -12.98 5.32 -11.47
C GLU A 165 -11.70 6.12 -11.66
N GLN A 166 -11.56 6.78 -12.82
CA GLN A 166 -10.49 7.72 -13.09
C GLN A 166 -11.03 9.16 -12.97
N ILE A 167 -10.42 9.94 -12.13
CA ILE A 167 -10.84 11.31 -11.81
C ILE A 167 -9.68 12.25 -12.10
N ALA A 168 -9.92 13.31 -12.87
CA ALA A 168 -8.91 14.35 -13.10
C ALA A 168 -8.66 15.16 -11.81
N TRP A 169 -7.45 15.67 -11.60
CA TRP A 169 -7.05 16.35 -10.36
C TRP A 169 -7.86 17.62 -10.03
N ASP A 170 -8.52 18.21 -11.03
CA ASP A 170 -9.40 19.37 -10.85
C ASP A 170 -10.83 19.02 -10.42
N ARG A 171 -11.10 17.74 -10.19
CA ARG A 171 -12.42 17.24 -9.79
C ARG A 171 -12.39 16.77 -8.33
N PRO A 172 -13.38 17.12 -7.54
CA PRO A 172 -13.46 16.66 -6.15
C PRO A 172 -13.70 15.15 -6.07
N VAL A 173 -13.14 14.53 -5.04
CA VAL A 173 -13.38 13.14 -4.67
C VAL A 173 -13.60 13.05 -3.17
N THR A 174 -14.60 12.30 -2.74
CA THR A 174 -14.86 12.09 -1.31
C THR A 174 -14.47 10.67 -0.93
N ALA A 175 -13.67 10.53 0.14
CA ALA A 175 -13.34 9.22 0.68
C ALA A 175 -14.55 8.58 1.37
N LEU A 176 -14.73 7.25 1.19
CA LEU A 176 -15.93 6.51 1.61
C LEU A 176 -16.26 6.66 3.10
N ARG A 177 -15.23 6.54 3.96
CA ARG A 177 -15.39 6.57 5.42
C ARG A 177 -14.99 7.91 6.03
N LEU A 178 -14.56 8.86 5.22
CA LEU A 178 -14.00 10.13 5.65
C LEU A 178 -14.67 11.30 4.91
N PRO A 179 -15.95 11.58 5.19
CA PRO A 179 -16.72 12.58 4.42
C PRO A 179 -16.17 14.01 4.55
N ALA A 180 -15.32 14.29 5.53
CA ALA A 180 -14.62 15.57 5.64
C ALA A 180 -13.45 15.70 4.66
N LEU A 181 -13.04 14.62 4.02
CA LEU A 181 -11.98 14.57 3.00
C LEU A 181 -12.65 14.58 1.63
N THR A 182 -12.62 15.76 0.99
CA THR A 182 -13.21 16.00 -0.33
C THR A 182 -12.23 16.71 -1.23
#